data_eab3c5082d855ebbc754f9c0e94e59a1
#
_entry.id   eab3c5082d855ebbc754f9c0e94e59a1
#
_cell.length_a   1.000
_cell.length_b   1.000
_cell.length_c   1.000
_cell.angle_alpha   90.00
_cell.angle_beta   90.00
_cell.angle_gamma   90.00
#
_symmetry.space_group_name_H-M   'P 1'
#
loop_
_entity.id
_entity.type
_entity.pdbx_description
1 polymer ?
#
loop_
_entity_poly.entity_id
_entity_poly.type
_entity_poly.pdbx_seq_one_letter_code
_entity_poly.pdbx_strand_id
1 'polypeptide(L)'
;GEQYVLNLIDTPGHVDFGYEVTRSLAACEGALLLVDASQGVEAQTRKLFAVCRLRRIPVLTFVNKMDLPGRPPLDLMTEVEQALTIHASAVNWPIGSGSDFAGIVTRDVNRVALFSKTAHGGATKVDVQTMALADLAASGRVSADVMGQVQHDLELLAIAGNPLSHKQFL
;
A
#
# COMPACT_ATOMS: atom_id res chain seq x y z
N GLY A 1 -6.08 -3.68 -25.95
CA GLY A 1 -5.17 -3.64 -24.80
C GLY A 1 -4.35 -4.91 -24.77
N GLU A 2 -3.11 -4.85 -24.35
CA GLU A 2 -2.27 -6.03 -24.16
C GLU A 2 -2.80 -6.85 -22.99
N GLN A 3 -2.79 -8.18 -23.13
CA GLN A 3 -3.15 -9.09 -22.05
C GLN A 3 -1.89 -9.59 -21.35
N TYR A 4 -1.86 -9.46 -20.02
CA TYR A 4 -0.76 -9.96 -19.19
C TYR A 4 -1.25 -11.12 -18.32
N VAL A 5 -0.39 -12.10 -18.09
CA VAL A 5 -0.60 -13.18 -17.12
C VAL A 5 0.29 -12.91 -15.93
N LEU A 6 -0.32 -12.74 -14.76
CA LEU A 6 0.39 -12.58 -13.50
C LEU A 6 0.46 -13.92 -12.77
N ASN A 7 1.67 -14.39 -12.50
CA ASN A 7 1.90 -15.57 -11.68
C ASN A 7 2.30 -15.13 -10.27
N LEU A 8 1.48 -15.45 -9.28
CA LEU A 8 1.72 -15.10 -7.89
C LEU A 8 2.35 -16.28 -7.15
N ILE A 9 3.49 -16.04 -6.51
CA ILE A 9 4.12 -16.97 -5.56
C ILE A 9 3.90 -16.41 -4.16
N ASP A 10 3.03 -17.04 -3.39
CA ASP A 10 2.83 -16.70 -1.98
C ASP A 10 3.94 -17.33 -1.14
N THR A 11 4.50 -16.54 -0.21
CA THR A 11 5.59 -16.99 0.67
C THR A 11 5.12 -16.98 2.12
N PRO A 12 5.37 -18.07 2.89
CA PRO A 12 5.00 -18.10 4.30
C PRO A 12 5.71 -16.99 5.09
N GLY A 13 4.98 -16.32 5.98
CA GLY A 13 5.51 -15.24 6.82
C GLY A 13 6.31 -15.67 8.04
N HIS A 14 6.58 -16.99 8.24
CA HIS A 14 7.26 -17.50 9.42
C HIS A 14 8.79 -17.38 9.31
N VAL A 15 9.43 -17.19 10.46
CA VAL A 15 10.87 -16.87 10.61
C VAL A 15 11.81 -17.93 10.02
N ASP A 16 11.37 -19.18 9.89
CA ASP A 16 12.20 -20.33 9.51
C ASP A 16 12.27 -20.57 7.98
N PHE A 17 11.52 -19.82 7.16
CA PHE A 17 11.42 -20.06 5.72
C PHE A 17 12.36 -19.24 4.83
N GLY A 18 13.47 -18.75 5.36
CA GLY A 18 14.43 -17.93 4.62
C GLY A 18 14.95 -18.57 3.33
N TYR A 19 15.09 -19.89 3.29
CA TYR A 19 15.56 -20.62 2.11
C TYR A 19 14.49 -20.68 1.01
N GLU A 20 13.24 -20.98 1.36
CA GLU A 20 12.12 -21.05 0.39
C GLU A 20 11.83 -19.69 -0.21
N VAL A 21 11.78 -18.64 0.62
CA VAL A 21 11.60 -17.25 0.15
C VAL A 21 12.75 -16.85 -0.78
N THR A 22 13.99 -17.20 -0.46
CA THR A 22 15.16 -16.90 -1.30
C THR A 22 15.07 -17.59 -2.66
N ARG A 23 14.58 -18.83 -2.71
CA ARG A 23 14.34 -19.57 -3.97
C ARG A 23 13.21 -18.95 -4.78
N SER A 24 12.09 -18.60 -4.13
CA SER A 24 10.95 -17.93 -4.77
C SER A 24 11.38 -16.61 -5.40
N LEU A 25 12.13 -15.79 -4.68
CA LEU A 25 12.67 -14.54 -5.19
C LEU A 25 13.67 -14.74 -6.36
N ALA A 26 14.29 -15.90 -6.49
CA ALA A 26 15.17 -16.19 -7.63
C ALA A 26 14.39 -16.42 -8.94
N ALA A 27 13.11 -16.75 -8.83
CA ALA A 27 12.24 -17.03 -9.96
C ALA A 27 11.27 -15.86 -10.28
N CYS A 28 11.28 -14.78 -9.48
CA CYS A 28 10.35 -13.65 -9.62
C CYS A 28 11.01 -12.48 -10.35
N GLU A 29 10.22 -11.79 -11.17
CA GLU A 29 10.57 -10.55 -11.86
C GLU A 29 10.33 -9.31 -10.99
N GLY A 30 9.50 -9.43 -9.95
CA GLY A 30 9.19 -8.39 -8.97
C GLY A 30 8.75 -8.98 -7.65
N ALA A 31 8.75 -8.19 -6.60
CA ALA A 31 8.30 -8.59 -5.27
C ALA A 31 7.28 -7.59 -4.71
N LEU A 32 6.24 -8.13 -4.07
CA LEU A 32 5.29 -7.37 -3.28
C LEU A 32 5.68 -7.51 -1.80
N LEU A 33 6.15 -6.43 -1.19
CA LEU A 33 6.53 -6.38 0.21
C LEU A 33 5.32 -5.96 1.05
N LEU A 34 4.85 -6.84 1.93
CA LEU A 34 3.74 -6.55 2.81
C LEU A 34 4.24 -5.96 4.14
N VAL A 35 3.66 -4.83 4.53
CA VAL A 35 3.90 -4.17 5.82
C VAL A 35 2.57 -4.10 6.57
N ASP A 36 2.54 -4.60 7.80
CA ASP A 36 1.37 -4.48 8.68
C ASP A 36 1.28 -3.07 9.24
N ALA A 37 0.12 -2.42 9.11
CA ALA A 37 -0.07 -1.04 9.57
C ALA A 37 0.16 -0.86 11.08
N SER A 38 -0.03 -1.90 11.89
CA SER A 38 0.20 -1.87 13.32
C SER A 38 1.65 -2.11 13.71
N GLN A 39 2.35 -3.02 13.00
CA GLN A 39 3.71 -3.46 13.32
C GLN A 39 4.79 -2.61 12.64
N GLY A 40 4.48 -2.03 11.47
CA GLY A 40 5.46 -1.34 10.65
C GLY A 40 6.47 -2.26 9.99
N VAL A 41 7.70 -1.78 9.83
CA VAL A 41 8.78 -2.52 9.16
C VAL A 41 9.52 -3.42 10.13
N GLU A 42 9.17 -4.68 10.15
CA GLU A 42 9.77 -5.70 11.02
C GLU A 42 11.18 -6.12 10.56
N ALA A 43 11.91 -6.80 11.44
CA ALA A 43 13.26 -7.31 11.14
C ALA A 43 13.28 -8.25 9.93
N GLN A 44 12.25 -9.08 9.76
CA GLN A 44 12.10 -9.98 8.63
C GLN A 44 11.89 -9.21 7.33
N THR A 45 11.05 -8.18 7.34
CA THR A 45 10.82 -7.29 6.20
C THR A 45 12.13 -6.68 5.70
N ARG A 46 12.99 -6.20 6.62
CA ARG A 46 14.31 -5.64 6.28
C ARG A 46 15.22 -6.68 5.62
N LYS A 47 15.25 -7.91 6.14
CA LYS A 47 16.06 -9.01 5.57
C LYS A 47 15.62 -9.36 4.16
N LEU A 48 14.30 -9.49 3.94
CA LEU A 48 13.74 -9.80 2.63
C LEU A 48 14.00 -8.68 1.62
N PHE A 49 13.82 -7.43 2.04
CA PHE A 49 14.16 -6.29 1.20
C PHE A 49 15.65 -6.26 0.82
N ALA A 50 16.55 -6.56 1.76
CA ALA A 50 17.98 -6.63 1.46
C ALA A 50 18.30 -7.70 0.39
N VAL A 51 17.61 -8.84 0.41
CA VAL A 51 17.75 -9.88 -0.63
C VAL A 51 17.24 -9.38 -1.98
N CYS A 52 16.07 -8.72 -2.02
CA CYS A 52 15.52 -8.12 -3.23
C CYS A 52 16.50 -7.09 -3.83
N ARG A 53 17.03 -6.20 -2.99
CA ARG A 53 18.00 -5.17 -3.38
C ARG A 53 19.28 -5.77 -3.95
N LEU A 54 19.85 -6.79 -3.28
CA LEU A 54 21.06 -7.48 -3.74
C LEU A 54 20.85 -8.11 -5.13
N ARG A 55 19.67 -8.62 -5.39
CA ARG A 55 19.28 -9.26 -6.66
C ARG A 55 18.72 -8.30 -7.70
N ARG A 56 18.58 -7.02 -7.36
CA ARG A 56 17.97 -5.99 -8.21
C ARG A 56 16.53 -6.31 -8.62
N ILE A 57 15.79 -6.96 -7.73
CA ILE A 57 14.37 -7.24 -7.92
C ILE A 57 13.58 -5.97 -7.58
N PRO A 58 12.75 -5.44 -8.48
CA PRO A 58 11.87 -4.32 -8.18
C PRO A 58 10.90 -4.68 -7.06
N VAL A 59 10.66 -3.75 -6.13
CA VAL A 59 9.80 -3.98 -4.97
C VAL A 59 8.68 -2.94 -4.95
N LEU A 60 7.45 -3.43 -4.87
CA LEU A 60 6.28 -2.63 -4.53
C LEU A 60 5.91 -2.90 -3.07
N THR A 61 5.86 -1.86 -2.26
CA THR A 61 5.44 -2.00 -0.85
C THR A 61 3.94 -1.82 -0.73
N PHE A 62 3.29 -2.75 -0.05
CA PHE A 62 1.86 -2.70 0.24
C PHE A 62 1.66 -2.65 1.77
N VAL A 63 1.07 -1.55 2.25
CA VAL A 63 0.68 -1.42 3.65
C VAL A 63 -0.69 -2.06 3.84
N ASN A 64 -0.72 -3.14 4.60
CA ASN A 64 -1.89 -3.98 4.82
C ASN A 64 -2.54 -3.68 6.17
N LYS A 65 -3.79 -4.08 6.33
CA LYS A 65 -4.59 -3.96 7.56
C LYS A 65 -4.86 -2.52 8.00
N MET A 66 -5.00 -1.61 7.04
CA MET A 66 -5.37 -0.22 7.33
C MET A 66 -6.76 -0.05 7.95
N ASP A 67 -7.60 -1.09 7.89
CA ASP A 67 -8.92 -1.21 8.52
C ASP A 67 -8.85 -1.59 10.01
N LEU A 68 -7.69 -1.95 10.51
CA LEU A 68 -7.43 -2.23 11.93
C LEU A 68 -6.72 -1.05 12.60
N PRO A 69 -6.76 -0.96 13.96
CA PRO A 69 -5.98 0.04 14.67
C PRO A 69 -4.49 -0.08 14.33
N GLY A 70 -3.93 1.00 13.84
CA GLY A 70 -2.55 1.01 13.37
C GLY A 70 -1.93 2.41 13.49
N ARG A 71 -0.77 2.57 12.88
CA ARG A 71 -0.01 3.83 12.90
C ARG A 71 -0.47 4.75 11.78
N PRO A 72 -0.27 6.07 11.91
CA PRO A 72 -0.58 7.04 10.87
C PRO A 72 0.11 6.70 9.53
N PRO A 73 -0.55 6.84 8.38
CA PRO A 73 0.02 6.48 7.08
C PRO A 73 1.33 7.21 6.74
N LEU A 74 1.46 8.48 7.10
CA LEU A 74 2.69 9.26 6.89
C LEU A 74 3.86 8.74 7.73
N ASP A 75 3.59 8.31 8.97
CA ASP A 75 4.61 7.73 9.84
C ASP A 75 5.09 6.38 9.28
N LEU A 76 4.18 5.56 8.78
CA LEU A 76 4.51 4.30 8.13
C LEU A 76 5.35 4.50 6.87
N MET A 77 5.01 5.49 6.05
CA MET A 77 5.79 5.85 4.87
C MET A 77 7.21 6.29 5.25
N THR A 78 7.32 7.17 6.25
CA THR A 78 8.61 7.64 6.79
C THR A 78 9.44 6.48 7.34
N GLU A 79 8.81 5.55 8.06
CA GLU A 79 9.50 4.36 8.56
C GLU A 79 9.99 3.45 7.43
N VAL A 80 9.18 3.23 6.40
CA VAL A 80 9.59 2.46 5.21
C VAL A 80 10.82 3.09 4.57
N GLU A 81 10.83 4.40 4.37
CA GLU A 81 11.97 5.12 3.80
C GLU A 81 13.24 4.98 4.65
N GLN A 82 13.13 5.19 5.95
CA GLN A 82 14.26 5.11 6.88
C GLN A 82 14.76 3.67 7.04
N ALA A 83 13.84 2.73 7.23
CA ALA A 83 14.16 1.34 7.51
C ALA A 83 14.79 0.62 6.31
N LEU A 84 14.35 0.96 5.10
CA LEU A 84 14.81 0.34 3.87
C LEU A 84 15.84 1.20 3.12
N THR A 85 16.08 2.43 3.57
CA THR A 85 17.00 3.39 2.95
C THR A 85 16.64 3.61 1.47
N ILE A 86 15.39 3.97 1.22
CA ILE A 86 14.83 4.26 -0.10
C ILE A 86 14.04 5.56 -0.06
N HIS A 87 13.71 6.10 -1.23
CA HIS A 87 12.65 7.08 -1.39
C HIS A 87 11.36 6.36 -1.79
N ALA A 88 10.30 6.58 -1.03
CA ALA A 88 9.00 6.02 -1.32
C ALA A 88 8.12 7.02 -2.07
N SER A 89 7.33 6.52 -3.02
CA SER A 89 6.30 7.28 -3.69
C SER A 89 4.97 6.56 -3.54
N ALA A 90 4.00 7.23 -2.89
CA ALA A 90 2.68 6.65 -2.71
C ALA A 90 1.90 6.64 -4.04
N VAL A 91 1.54 5.47 -4.52
CA VAL A 91 0.67 5.28 -5.70
C VAL A 91 -0.78 5.55 -5.33
N ASN A 92 -1.21 5.03 -4.19
CA ASN A 92 -2.51 5.30 -3.60
C ASN A 92 -2.37 5.73 -2.13
N TRP A 93 -3.44 6.31 -1.58
CA TRP A 93 -3.47 6.79 -0.22
C TRP A 93 -4.75 6.35 0.49
N PRO A 94 -4.70 5.94 1.77
CA PRO A 94 -5.89 5.51 2.49
C PRO A 94 -6.82 6.68 2.80
N ILE A 95 -8.12 6.40 2.78
CA ILE A 95 -9.18 7.30 3.24
C ILE A 95 -9.58 6.84 4.64
N GLY A 96 -9.03 7.51 5.65
CA GLY A 96 -9.15 7.11 7.03
C GLY A 96 -8.26 5.91 7.39
N SER A 97 -8.32 5.50 8.65
CA SER A 97 -7.60 4.32 9.20
C SER A 97 -8.39 3.69 10.33
N GLY A 98 -8.10 2.44 10.66
CA GLY A 98 -8.84 1.71 11.69
C GLY A 98 -10.34 1.66 11.39
N SER A 99 -11.19 1.99 12.37
CA SER A 99 -12.65 2.01 12.21
C SER A 99 -13.16 2.98 11.15
N ASP A 100 -12.37 4.01 10.84
CA ASP A 100 -12.73 5.07 9.88
C ASP A 100 -12.21 4.79 8.47
N PHE A 101 -11.51 3.68 8.26
CA PHE A 101 -11.04 3.26 6.96
C PHE A 101 -12.22 3.03 6.02
N ALA A 102 -12.29 3.82 4.95
CA ALA A 102 -13.38 3.78 3.98
C ALA A 102 -12.94 3.31 2.59
N GLY A 103 -11.64 3.40 2.28
CA GLY A 103 -11.14 3.07 0.97
C GLY A 103 -9.78 3.71 0.66
N ILE A 104 -9.52 3.93 -0.62
CA ILE A 104 -8.26 4.50 -1.09
C ILE A 104 -8.49 5.58 -2.16
N VAL A 105 -7.56 6.53 -2.23
CA VAL A 105 -7.40 7.47 -3.36
C VAL A 105 -6.25 7.00 -4.24
N THR A 106 -6.48 6.84 -5.53
CA THR A 106 -5.42 6.65 -6.54
C THR A 106 -4.96 8.02 -7.01
N ARG A 107 -3.70 8.37 -6.73
CA ARG A 107 -3.21 9.74 -6.79
C ARG A 107 -3.05 10.30 -8.21
N ASP A 108 -2.60 9.51 -9.16
CA ASP A 108 -2.35 9.93 -10.55
C ASP A 108 -3.62 10.32 -11.30
N VAL A 109 -4.76 9.68 -10.96
CA VAL A 109 -6.05 9.88 -11.60
C VAL A 109 -7.10 10.52 -10.70
N ASN A 110 -6.75 10.86 -9.44
CA ASN A 110 -7.65 11.42 -8.44
C ASN A 110 -8.98 10.64 -8.30
N ARG A 111 -8.90 9.32 -8.40
CA ARG A 111 -10.05 8.41 -8.25
C ARG A 111 -10.05 7.79 -6.88
N VAL A 112 -11.23 7.71 -6.33
CA VAL A 112 -11.52 7.07 -5.06
C VAL A 112 -12.12 5.71 -5.31
N ALA A 113 -11.67 4.71 -4.56
CA ALA A 113 -12.29 3.41 -4.43
C ALA A 113 -12.75 3.24 -2.98
N LEU A 114 -14.06 3.27 -2.74
CA LEU A 114 -14.66 3.02 -1.43
C LEU A 114 -15.01 1.54 -1.30
N PHE A 115 -14.72 0.98 -0.14
CA PHE A 115 -14.99 -0.42 0.19
C PHE A 115 -16.21 -0.52 1.10
N SER A 116 -17.13 -1.44 0.81
CA SER A 116 -18.22 -1.75 1.73
C SER A 116 -17.68 -2.45 2.97
N LYS A 117 -18.14 -2.04 4.17
CA LYS A 117 -17.81 -2.76 5.41
C LYS A 117 -18.53 -4.11 5.37
N THR A 118 -17.77 -5.19 5.27
CA THR A 118 -18.31 -6.55 5.45
C THR A 118 -18.31 -6.90 6.93
N ALA A 119 -19.44 -7.35 7.44
CA ALA A 119 -19.51 -7.92 8.77
C ALA A 119 -18.77 -9.27 8.77
N HIS A 120 -17.61 -9.33 9.41
CA HIS A 120 -16.69 -10.45 9.56
C HIS A 120 -15.80 -10.73 8.34
N GLY A 121 -14.49 -10.73 8.59
CA GLY A 121 -13.40 -11.02 7.65
C GLY A 121 -13.50 -12.40 7.02
N GLY A 122 -14.37 -12.55 6.07
CA GLY A 122 -14.56 -13.73 5.25
C GLY A 122 -14.35 -13.38 3.78
N ALA A 123 -14.05 -14.35 2.96
CA ALA A 123 -13.77 -14.28 1.54
C ALA A 123 -14.95 -13.79 0.66
N THR A 124 -15.72 -12.84 1.16
CA THR A 124 -16.83 -12.24 0.43
C THR A 124 -16.29 -11.12 -0.44
N LYS A 125 -16.67 -11.14 -1.70
CA LYS A 125 -16.32 -10.10 -2.67
C LYS A 125 -16.76 -8.74 -2.13
N VAL A 126 -15.78 -7.87 -1.81
CA VAL A 126 -16.05 -6.52 -1.34
C VAL A 126 -16.65 -5.71 -2.49
N ASP A 127 -17.77 -5.07 -2.26
CA ASP A 127 -18.36 -4.17 -3.24
C ASP A 127 -17.53 -2.88 -3.26
N VAL A 128 -17.00 -2.53 -4.43
CA VAL A 128 -16.12 -1.39 -4.63
C VAL A 128 -16.86 -0.33 -5.42
N GLN A 129 -17.06 0.83 -4.81
CA GLN A 129 -17.65 1.98 -5.49
C GLN A 129 -16.56 2.97 -5.87
N THR A 130 -16.53 3.37 -7.14
CA THR A 130 -15.53 4.33 -7.63
C THR A 130 -16.16 5.67 -7.94
N MET A 131 -15.48 6.76 -7.58
CA MET A 131 -15.88 8.14 -7.87
C MET A 131 -14.66 9.05 -8.01
N ALA A 132 -14.87 10.30 -8.44
CA ALA A 132 -13.83 11.31 -8.38
C ALA A 132 -13.60 11.76 -6.93
N LEU A 133 -12.38 12.17 -6.59
CA LEU A 133 -12.05 12.68 -5.26
C LEU A 133 -12.89 13.92 -4.90
N ALA A 134 -13.17 14.78 -5.88
CA ALA A 134 -14.00 15.97 -5.69
C ALA A 134 -15.44 15.63 -5.26
N ASP A 135 -15.98 14.50 -5.72
CA ASP A 135 -17.35 14.08 -5.41
C ASP A 135 -17.45 13.43 -4.03
N LEU A 136 -16.33 12.98 -3.47
CA LEU A 136 -16.30 12.30 -2.17
C LEU A 136 -16.80 13.21 -1.05
N ALA A 137 -16.36 14.47 -1.02
CA ALA A 137 -16.75 15.44 -0.01
C ALA A 137 -18.27 15.70 -0.04
N ALA A 138 -18.85 15.79 -1.23
CA ALA A 138 -20.29 16.02 -1.42
C ALA A 138 -21.13 14.77 -1.12
N SER A 139 -20.54 13.58 -1.15
CA SER A 139 -21.26 12.31 -0.98
C SER A 139 -21.74 12.05 0.46
N GLY A 140 -21.15 12.72 1.46
CA GLY A 140 -21.44 12.50 2.88
C GLY A 140 -21.04 11.11 3.41
N ARG A 141 -20.27 10.35 2.66
CA ARG A 141 -19.85 8.96 3.00
C ARG A 141 -18.66 8.89 3.95
N VAL A 142 -17.93 9.97 4.07
CA VAL A 142 -16.76 10.13 4.91
C VAL A 142 -16.95 11.36 5.76
N SER A 143 -16.51 11.32 7.02
CA SER A 143 -16.62 12.48 7.92
C SER A 143 -15.76 13.65 7.41
N ALA A 144 -16.13 14.87 7.81
CA ALA A 144 -15.37 16.06 7.46
C ALA A 144 -13.91 16.00 7.99
N ASP A 145 -13.70 15.41 9.15
CA ASP A 145 -12.38 15.27 9.77
C ASP A 145 -11.48 14.33 8.95
N VAL A 146 -12.00 13.17 8.57
CA VAL A 146 -11.28 12.21 7.70
C VAL A 146 -10.98 12.85 6.35
N MET A 147 -11.94 13.59 5.79
CA MET A 147 -11.74 14.27 4.51
C MET A 147 -10.68 15.35 4.59
N GLY A 148 -10.67 16.15 5.68
CA GLY A 148 -9.64 17.14 5.95
C GLY A 148 -8.26 16.53 6.09
N GLN A 149 -8.14 15.39 6.79
CA GLN A 149 -6.87 14.67 6.94
C GLN A 149 -6.37 14.15 5.59
N VAL A 150 -7.22 13.54 4.79
CA VAL A 150 -6.84 13.04 3.45
C VAL A 150 -6.35 14.18 2.56
N GLN A 151 -7.02 15.32 2.55
CA GLN A 151 -6.61 16.49 1.77
C GLN A 151 -5.24 17.00 2.23
N HIS A 152 -5.04 17.14 3.53
CA HIS A 152 -3.77 17.55 4.12
C HIS A 152 -2.62 16.59 3.75
N ASP A 153 -2.84 15.28 3.89
CA ASP A 153 -1.84 14.27 3.54
C ASP A 153 -1.48 14.32 2.05
N LEU A 154 -2.49 14.46 1.17
CA LEU A 154 -2.26 14.56 -0.27
C LEU A 154 -1.48 15.82 -0.65
N GLU A 155 -1.70 16.95 0.03
CA GLU A 155 -0.90 18.18 -0.13
C GLU A 155 0.55 17.95 0.29
N LEU A 156 0.79 17.34 1.45
CA LEU A 156 2.14 16.99 1.90
C LEU A 156 2.86 16.06 0.92
N LEU A 157 2.16 15.04 0.42
CA LEU A 157 2.70 14.12 -0.58
C LEU A 157 2.98 14.79 -1.93
N ALA A 158 2.25 15.84 -2.28
CA ALA A 158 2.52 16.63 -3.48
C ALA A 158 3.77 17.51 -3.33
N ILE A 159 4.00 18.07 -2.12
CA ILE A 159 5.17 18.90 -1.80
C ILE A 159 6.42 18.03 -1.66
N ALA A 160 6.33 16.88 -0.97
CA ALA A 160 7.44 15.95 -0.79
C ALA A 160 7.98 15.39 -2.12
N GLY A 161 7.22 15.53 -3.19
CA GLY A 161 7.56 15.33 -4.61
C GLY A 161 8.16 13.96 -4.89
N ASN A 162 7.72 13.28 -5.70
CA ASN A 162 8.14 12.37 -6.76
C ASN A 162 6.93 11.59 -7.20
N PRO A 163 6.08 12.15 -8.07
CA PRO A 163 5.10 11.31 -8.75
C PRO A 163 5.90 10.27 -9.52
N LEU A 164 5.67 9.00 -9.22
CA LEU A 164 6.13 7.90 -10.05
C LEU A 164 5.59 8.13 -11.47
N SER A 165 6.48 8.47 -12.38
CA SER A 165 6.10 8.48 -13.79
C SER A 165 6.08 7.03 -14.28
N HIS A 166 5.12 6.68 -15.13
CA HIS A 166 5.05 5.37 -15.80
C HIS A 166 6.38 4.93 -16.44
N LYS A 167 7.26 5.89 -16.78
CA LYS A 167 8.59 5.64 -17.34
C LYS A 167 9.64 5.14 -16.33
N GLN A 168 9.36 5.20 -15.05
CA GLN A 168 10.28 4.74 -14.00
C GLN A 168 10.01 3.29 -13.58
N PHE A 169 8.92 2.69 -14.07
CA PHE A 169 8.57 1.28 -13.83
C PHE A 169 9.03 0.34 -14.95
N LEU A 170 9.53 0.83 -16.05
CA LEU A 170 10.10 0.09 -17.18
C LEU A 170 11.62 0.28 -17.19
#